data_0b880ef37db99811c86bc68bca0a2e22
#
_entry.id   0b880ef37db99811c86bc68bca0a2e22
#
_cell.length_a   1.000
_cell.length_b   1.000
_cell.length_c   1.000
_cell.angle_alpha   90.00
_cell.angle_beta   90.00
_cell.angle_gamma   90.00
#
_symmetry.space_group_name_H-M   'P 1'
#
loop_
_entity.id
_entity.type
_entity.pdbx_description
1 polymer ?
#
loop_
_entity_poly.entity_id
_entity_poly.type
_entity_poly.pdbx_seq_one_letter_code
_entity_poly.pdbx_strand_id
1 'polypeptide(L)'
;MEKQTFSLKDFIPQAVILDNGEWCAMETVKEWVSKAAYTVCCDGAAEKAFASGISPNAIVGDGDSLSHAMKSRYADILYLLGEQDYNDQTKAVRFLKSKGMNRIAILGATGKREDHALGNISLLIYYLQHGIMAVMPTDYGVFVPCMDCTRFTVEKGQQVSVFNFNATGMKSKNLKYECYDFDMLWQGTLNEATANEVEISAKGFYLVYIAKAVKGKEA
;
A
#
# COMPACT_ATOMS: atom_id res chain seq x y z
N MET A 1 2.57 -24.65 8.38
CA MET A 1 2.38 -23.40 7.61
C MET A 1 3.66 -22.58 7.74
N GLU A 2 4.26 -22.22 6.62
CA GLU A 2 5.43 -21.31 6.62
C GLU A 2 5.00 -19.96 7.18
N LYS A 3 5.75 -19.45 8.16
CA LYS A 3 5.51 -18.12 8.74
C LYS A 3 6.07 -17.08 7.79
N GLN A 4 5.24 -16.20 7.31
CA GLN A 4 5.69 -15.06 6.52
C GLN A 4 6.31 -14.02 7.47
N THR A 5 7.53 -13.59 7.20
CA THR A 5 8.16 -12.47 7.93
C THR A 5 8.12 -11.22 7.08
N PHE A 6 7.63 -10.12 7.63
CA PHE A 6 7.60 -8.82 7.00
C PHE A 6 8.45 -7.82 7.78
N SER A 7 9.36 -7.16 7.08
CA SER A 7 10.12 -6.03 7.59
C SER A 7 10.00 -4.89 6.58
N LEU A 8 9.56 -3.73 7.03
CA LEU A 8 9.44 -2.56 6.17
C LEU A 8 10.80 -2.11 5.62
N LYS A 9 11.86 -2.24 6.43
CA LYS A 9 13.24 -1.87 6.04
C LYS A 9 13.76 -2.75 4.90
N ASP A 10 13.33 -4.02 4.86
CA ASP A 10 13.79 -5.01 3.89
C ASP A 10 12.82 -5.18 2.72
N PHE A 11 11.69 -4.48 2.74
CA PHE A 11 10.74 -4.51 1.64
C PHE A 11 11.25 -3.67 0.47
N ILE A 12 11.71 -4.35 -0.58
CA ILE A 12 12.12 -3.73 -1.84
C ILE A 12 11.02 -3.96 -2.87
N PRO A 13 10.28 -2.93 -3.30
CA PRO A 13 9.26 -3.07 -4.34
C PRO A 13 9.91 -3.28 -5.71
N GLN A 14 9.32 -4.11 -6.55
CA GLN A 14 9.67 -4.21 -7.96
C GLN A 14 9.17 -2.98 -8.73
N ALA A 15 8.00 -2.48 -8.31
CA ALA A 15 7.39 -1.29 -8.90
C ALA A 15 6.74 -0.40 -7.84
N VAL A 16 6.66 0.91 -8.19
CA VAL A 16 5.90 1.91 -7.46
C VAL A 16 4.74 2.39 -8.34
N ILE A 17 3.55 2.47 -7.75
CA ILE A 17 2.39 3.18 -8.32
C ILE A 17 2.28 4.53 -7.62
N LEU A 18 2.20 5.60 -8.41
CA LEU A 18 1.85 6.94 -7.96
C LEU A 18 0.38 7.19 -8.33
N ASP A 19 -0.47 7.23 -7.33
CA ASP A 19 -1.91 7.45 -7.48
C ASP A 19 -2.24 8.95 -7.36
N ASN A 20 -3.45 9.35 -7.76
CA ASN A 20 -3.87 10.76 -7.86
C ASN A 20 -4.46 11.33 -6.56
N GLY A 21 -4.18 10.72 -5.41
CA GLY A 21 -4.55 11.25 -4.10
C GLY A 21 -3.55 12.26 -3.55
N GLU A 22 -3.46 12.36 -2.24
CA GLU A 22 -2.47 13.17 -1.56
C GLU A 22 -1.15 12.37 -1.43
N TRP A 23 -0.07 12.95 -1.95
CA TRP A 23 1.23 12.31 -1.86
C TRP A 23 1.85 12.56 -0.50
N CYS A 24 2.61 11.57 -0.04
CA CYS A 24 3.53 11.74 1.08
C CYS A 24 4.50 12.90 0.83
N ALA A 25 5.21 13.31 1.87
CA ALA A 25 6.34 14.22 1.73
C ALA A 25 7.25 13.78 0.57
N MET A 26 7.75 14.74 -0.21
CA MET A 26 8.46 14.43 -1.46
C MET A 26 9.72 13.57 -1.24
N GLU A 27 10.36 13.69 -0.10
CA GLU A 27 11.48 12.85 0.31
C GLU A 27 11.05 11.38 0.41
N THR A 28 9.91 11.12 1.03
CA THR A 28 9.33 9.77 1.13
C THR A 28 8.98 9.23 -0.27
N VAL A 29 8.36 10.03 -1.13
CA VAL A 29 8.03 9.61 -2.50
C VAL A 29 9.30 9.23 -3.27
N LYS A 30 10.33 10.09 -3.24
CA LYS A 30 11.60 9.85 -3.93
C LYS A 30 12.33 8.62 -3.37
N GLU A 31 12.29 8.41 -2.05
CA GLU A 31 12.85 7.22 -1.43
C GLU A 31 12.22 5.94 -1.99
N TRP A 32 10.88 5.87 -2.05
CA TRP A 32 10.19 4.68 -2.58
C TRP A 32 10.43 4.48 -4.07
N VAL A 33 10.39 5.56 -4.85
CA VAL A 33 10.67 5.52 -6.30
C VAL A 33 12.09 5.03 -6.56
N SER A 34 13.08 5.47 -5.77
CA SER A 34 14.48 5.06 -5.95
C SER A 34 14.74 3.59 -5.62
N LYS A 35 13.89 2.95 -4.82
CA LYS A 35 13.99 1.52 -4.47
C LYS A 35 13.41 0.60 -5.54
N ALA A 36 12.59 1.13 -6.46
CA ALA A 36 11.88 0.34 -7.46
C ALA A 36 12.57 0.42 -8.83
N ALA A 37 12.48 -0.67 -9.58
CA ALA A 37 12.95 -0.70 -10.96
C ALA A 37 11.95 -0.09 -11.95
N TYR A 38 10.67 0.08 -11.55
CA TYR A 38 9.61 0.52 -12.43
C TYR A 38 8.64 1.46 -11.70
N THR A 39 8.28 2.57 -12.32
CA THR A 39 7.31 3.53 -11.77
C THR A 39 6.14 3.69 -12.73
N VAL A 40 4.92 3.55 -12.21
CA VAL A 40 3.67 3.79 -12.93
C VAL A 40 2.96 4.97 -12.30
N CYS A 41 2.42 5.87 -13.12
CA CYS A 41 1.47 6.88 -12.66
C CYS A 41 0.06 6.46 -13.07
N CYS A 42 -0.88 6.53 -12.14
CA CYS A 42 -2.28 6.57 -12.49
C CYS A 42 -2.59 7.92 -13.14
N ASP A 43 -3.31 7.90 -14.20
CA ASP A 43 -3.77 9.01 -15.06
C ASP A 43 -3.36 10.43 -14.57
N GLY A 44 -4.18 11.10 -13.76
CA GLY A 44 -3.94 12.46 -13.29
C GLY A 44 -2.71 12.65 -12.37
N ALA A 45 -2.07 11.57 -11.90
CA ALA A 45 -0.84 11.65 -11.13
C ALA A 45 0.38 11.99 -12.00
N ALA A 46 0.29 11.75 -13.31
CA ALA A 46 1.42 11.93 -14.23
C ALA A 46 1.93 13.38 -14.30
N GLU A 47 1.03 14.36 -14.35
CA GLU A 47 1.43 15.79 -14.38
C GLU A 47 2.20 16.17 -13.11
N LYS A 48 1.72 15.73 -11.95
CA LYS A 48 2.40 15.97 -10.67
C LYS A 48 3.75 15.28 -10.60
N ALA A 49 3.87 14.05 -11.13
CA ALA A 49 5.14 13.32 -11.18
C ALA A 49 6.20 14.08 -12.01
N PHE A 50 5.85 14.49 -13.23
CA PHE A 50 6.77 15.24 -14.07
C PHE A 50 7.16 16.60 -13.47
N ALA A 51 6.19 17.33 -12.89
CA ALA A 51 6.46 18.59 -12.19
C ALA A 51 7.39 18.41 -10.98
N SER A 52 7.40 17.23 -10.38
CA SER A 52 8.28 16.87 -9.25
C SER A 52 9.61 16.25 -9.66
N GLY A 53 9.89 16.19 -10.97
CA GLY A 53 11.12 15.61 -11.52
C GLY A 53 11.15 14.08 -11.51
N ILE A 54 10.00 13.43 -11.39
CA ILE A 54 9.85 11.97 -11.48
C ILE A 54 9.40 11.62 -12.90
N SER A 55 10.17 10.78 -13.59
CA SER A 55 9.84 10.29 -14.93
C SER A 55 9.29 8.86 -14.82
N PRO A 56 7.97 8.65 -14.94
CA PRO A 56 7.39 7.30 -14.87
C PRO A 56 7.75 6.49 -16.12
N ASN A 57 7.78 5.17 -15.96
CA ASN A 57 7.94 4.22 -17.06
C ASN A 57 6.63 3.95 -17.81
N ALA A 58 5.49 4.21 -17.16
CA ALA A 58 4.16 4.07 -17.74
C ALA A 58 3.15 5.01 -17.07
N ILE A 59 2.15 5.43 -17.84
CA ILE A 59 0.94 6.12 -17.37
C ILE A 59 -0.23 5.19 -17.70
N VAL A 60 -1.03 4.84 -16.69
CA VAL A 60 -2.13 3.88 -16.83
C VAL A 60 -3.42 4.49 -16.33
N GLY A 61 -4.48 4.45 -17.13
CA GLY A 61 -5.80 4.98 -16.77
C GLY A 61 -6.73 4.98 -17.98
N ASP A 62 -7.87 5.68 -17.90
CA ASP A 62 -8.77 5.91 -19.04
C ASP A 62 -8.38 7.17 -19.85
N GLY A 63 -7.50 7.98 -19.30
CA GLY A 63 -6.99 9.20 -19.92
C GLY A 63 -7.88 10.43 -19.71
N ASP A 64 -8.98 10.32 -18.98
CA ASP A 64 -9.92 11.43 -18.81
C ASP A 64 -9.34 12.61 -18.04
N SER A 65 -8.41 12.32 -17.14
CA SER A 65 -7.70 13.34 -16.33
C SER A 65 -6.45 13.93 -17.01
N LEU A 66 -6.07 13.45 -18.20
CA LEU A 66 -4.89 13.94 -18.92
C LEU A 66 -5.26 15.00 -19.98
N SER A 67 -4.52 16.09 -20.00
CA SER A 67 -4.62 17.08 -21.07
C SER A 67 -4.22 16.47 -22.44
N HIS A 68 -4.76 17.02 -23.54
CA HIS A 68 -4.41 16.57 -24.88
C HIS A 68 -2.90 16.72 -25.16
N ALA A 69 -2.26 17.76 -24.62
CA ALA A 69 -0.83 17.98 -24.74
C ALA A 69 -0.03 16.86 -24.03
N MET A 70 -0.48 16.41 -22.85
CA MET A 70 0.14 15.30 -22.13
C MET A 70 -0.01 13.99 -22.89
N LYS A 71 -1.20 13.69 -23.39
CA LYS A 71 -1.46 12.48 -24.20
C LYS A 71 -0.54 12.41 -25.41
N SER A 72 -0.39 13.53 -26.13
CA SER A 72 0.51 13.60 -27.31
C SER A 72 1.97 13.48 -26.92
N ARG A 73 2.38 14.16 -25.87
CA ARG A 73 3.80 14.21 -25.45
C ARG A 73 4.31 12.88 -24.90
N TYR A 74 3.44 12.11 -24.23
CA TYR A 74 3.81 10.86 -23.54
C TYR A 74 3.13 9.64 -24.14
N ALA A 75 2.76 9.70 -25.42
CA ALA A 75 2.07 8.61 -26.13
C ALA A 75 2.81 7.27 -26.02
N ASP A 76 4.13 7.27 -26.00
CA ASP A 76 4.97 6.07 -25.95
C ASP A 76 4.88 5.30 -24.62
N ILE A 77 4.49 5.96 -23.53
CA ILE A 77 4.35 5.37 -22.19
C ILE A 77 2.91 5.39 -21.69
N LEU A 78 1.96 5.81 -22.52
CA LEU A 78 0.55 5.92 -22.18
C LEU A 78 -0.20 4.62 -22.54
N TYR A 79 -0.80 4.00 -21.53
CA TYR A 79 -1.60 2.79 -21.64
C TYR A 79 -3.05 3.10 -21.28
N LEU A 80 -3.89 3.34 -22.29
CA LEU A 80 -5.31 3.63 -22.11
C LEU A 80 -6.09 2.33 -21.93
N LEU A 81 -6.72 2.18 -20.77
CA LEU A 81 -7.57 1.05 -20.41
C LEU A 81 -9.00 1.57 -20.17
N GLY A 82 -9.84 1.44 -21.15
CA GLY A 82 -11.22 1.97 -21.16
C GLY A 82 -12.24 1.17 -20.35
N GLU A 83 -11.83 0.10 -19.66
CA GLU A 83 -12.73 -0.68 -18.80
C GLU A 83 -13.15 0.16 -17.57
N GLN A 84 -14.47 0.11 -17.25
CA GLN A 84 -15.06 0.88 -16.14
C GLN A 84 -15.23 0.05 -14.85
N ASP A 85 -14.96 -1.26 -14.90
CA ASP A 85 -15.16 -2.17 -13.77
C ASP A 85 -14.11 -1.99 -12.68
N TYR A 86 -12.98 -1.32 -12.98
CA TYR A 86 -11.85 -1.12 -12.09
C TYR A 86 -11.40 0.34 -12.05
N ASN A 87 -11.03 0.81 -10.86
CA ASN A 87 -10.38 2.11 -10.72
C ASN A 87 -8.95 2.08 -11.29
N ASP A 88 -8.35 3.25 -11.50
CA ASP A 88 -7.02 3.37 -12.12
C ASP A 88 -5.92 2.70 -11.32
N GLN A 89 -6.00 2.72 -9.97
CA GLN A 89 -5.09 1.96 -9.12
C GLN A 89 -5.10 0.47 -9.46
N THR A 90 -6.28 -0.13 -9.62
CA THR A 90 -6.40 -1.56 -9.97
C THR A 90 -5.95 -1.82 -11.40
N LYS A 91 -6.23 -0.92 -12.35
CA LYS A 91 -5.72 -1.01 -13.72
C LYS A 91 -4.19 -1.01 -13.72
N ALA A 92 -3.55 -0.11 -12.95
CA ALA A 92 -2.10 -0.05 -12.82
C ALA A 92 -1.50 -1.32 -12.19
N VAL A 93 -2.13 -1.87 -11.14
CA VAL A 93 -1.72 -3.14 -10.51
C VAL A 93 -1.81 -4.30 -11.50
N ARG A 94 -2.91 -4.41 -12.27
CA ARG A 94 -3.07 -5.45 -13.30
C ARG A 94 -2.05 -5.32 -14.42
N PHE A 95 -1.75 -4.08 -14.85
CA PHE A 95 -0.70 -3.79 -15.82
C PHE A 95 0.67 -4.28 -15.31
N LEU A 96 1.04 -3.99 -14.06
CA LEU A 96 2.29 -4.47 -13.47
C LEU A 96 2.33 -5.99 -13.33
N LYS A 97 1.21 -6.61 -12.93
CA LYS A 97 1.09 -8.08 -12.86
C LYS A 97 1.33 -8.72 -14.22
N SER A 98 0.81 -8.16 -15.30
CA SER A 98 1.04 -8.67 -16.67
C SER A 98 2.51 -8.62 -17.10
N LYS A 99 3.31 -7.75 -16.45
CA LYS A 99 4.77 -7.67 -16.62
C LYS A 99 5.55 -8.57 -15.63
N GLY A 100 4.86 -9.40 -14.84
CA GLY A 100 5.49 -10.27 -13.85
C GLY A 100 5.90 -9.58 -12.54
N MET A 101 5.45 -8.34 -12.31
CA MET A 101 5.76 -7.59 -11.09
C MET A 101 4.63 -7.79 -10.07
N ASN A 102 4.96 -8.39 -8.94
CA ASN A 102 4.00 -8.75 -7.90
C ASN A 102 4.34 -8.20 -6.50
N ARG A 103 5.41 -7.44 -6.37
CA ARG A 103 5.79 -6.68 -5.15
C ARG A 103 5.75 -5.21 -5.46
N ILE A 104 4.74 -4.52 -4.93
CA ILE A 104 4.38 -3.16 -5.35
C ILE A 104 4.27 -2.26 -4.12
N ALA A 105 4.71 -1.00 -4.23
CA ALA A 105 4.35 0.06 -3.29
C ALA A 105 3.40 1.04 -3.98
N ILE A 106 2.31 1.42 -3.31
CA ILE A 106 1.29 2.33 -3.82
C ILE A 106 1.33 3.61 -2.97
N LEU A 107 1.65 4.74 -3.58
CA LEU A 107 1.70 6.06 -2.93
C LEU A 107 0.63 6.98 -3.52
N GLY A 108 0.12 7.90 -2.69
CA GLY A 108 -0.89 8.85 -3.13
C GLY A 108 -2.28 8.25 -3.32
N ALA A 109 -2.56 7.12 -2.68
CA ALA A 109 -3.86 6.44 -2.78
C ALA A 109 -4.87 6.90 -1.71
N THR A 110 -4.46 7.76 -0.79
CA THR A 110 -5.28 8.33 0.30
C THR A 110 -5.29 9.86 0.22
N GLY A 111 -5.99 10.51 1.16
CA GLY A 111 -6.26 11.94 1.12
C GLY A 111 -7.30 12.30 0.06
N LYS A 112 -7.72 13.51 -0.06
CA LYS A 112 -8.83 14.00 -0.88
C LYS A 112 -10.18 13.38 -0.48
N ARG A 113 -10.70 12.37 -1.19
CA ARG A 113 -12.00 11.75 -0.92
C ARG A 113 -11.87 10.52 -0.02
N GLU A 114 -12.59 10.46 1.07
CA GLU A 114 -12.54 9.42 2.10
C GLU A 114 -13.06 8.07 1.58
N ASP A 115 -14.10 8.09 0.74
CA ASP A 115 -14.65 6.88 0.12
C ASP A 115 -13.65 6.22 -0.83
N HIS A 116 -12.91 7.00 -1.63
CA HIS A 116 -11.82 6.49 -2.46
C HIS A 116 -10.67 5.97 -1.60
N ALA A 117 -10.29 6.68 -0.53
CA ALA A 117 -9.25 6.23 0.38
C ALA A 117 -9.59 4.88 1.02
N LEU A 118 -10.82 4.72 1.52
CA LEU A 118 -11.30 3.47 2.10
C LEU A 118 -11.33 2.34 1.06
N GLY A 119 -11.82 2.62 -0.15
CA GLY A 119 -11.82 1.68 -1.27
C GLY A 119 -10.40 1.22 -1.62
N ASN A 120 -9.46 2.16 -1.81
CA ASN A 120 -8.08 1.88 -2.17
C ASN A 120 -7.35 1.06 -1.10
N ILE A 121 -7.58 1.35 0.19
CA ILE A 121 -7.02 0.57 1.30
C ILE A 121 -7.57 -0.86 1.27
N SER A 122 -8.86 -1.04 1.04
CA SER A 122 -9.49 -2.36 1.00
C SER A 122 -8.99 -3.23 -0.17
N LEU A 123 -8.64 -2.60 -1.30
CA LEU A 123 -8.09 -3.28 -2.48
C LEU A 123 -6.76 -3.97 -2.21
N LEU A 124 -6.00 -3.59 -1.17
CA LEU A 124 -4.77 -4.30 -0.81
C LEU A 124 -5.02 -5.77 -0.50
N ILE A 125 -6.14 -6.10 0.14
CA ILE A 125 -6.55 -7.49 0.39
C ILE A 125 -6.91 -8.20 -0.92
N TYR A 126 -7.67 -7.54 -1.79
CA TYR A 126 -7.99 -8.07 -3.12
C TYR A 126 -6.72 -8.39 -3.93
N TYR A 127 -5.71 -7.51 -3.89
CA TYR A 127 -4.44 -7.74 -4.58
C TYR A 127 -3.69 -8.94 -4.01
N LEU A 128 -3.65 -9.07 -2.67
CA LEU A 128 -3.02 -10.22 -2.01
C LEU A 128 -3.70 -11.54 -2.39
N GLN A 129 -5.03 -11.57 -2.45
CA GLN A 129 -5.81 -12.74 -2.92
C GLN A 129 -5.45 -13.15 -4.35
N HIS A 130 -4.97 -12.20 -5.16
CA HIS A 130 -4.53 -12.44 -6.53
C HIS A 130 -3.00 -12.61 -6.68
N GLY A 131 -2.29 -12.87 -5.58
CA GLY A 131 -0.85 -13.13 -5.57
C GLY A 131 0.02 -11.90 -5.73
N ILE A 132 -0.50 -10.71 -5.39
CA ILE A 132 0.23 -9.45 -5.46
C ILE A 132 0.42 -8.89 -4.04
N MET A 133 1.67 -8.75 -3.63
CA MET A 133 2.03 -8.10 -2.37
C MET A 133 2.15 -6.59 -2.61
N ALA A 134 1.07 -5.85 -2.38
CA ALA A 134 1.03 -4.40 -2.50
C ALA A 134 1.00 -3.78 -1.10
N VAL A 135 1.97 -2.94 -0.76
CA VAL A 135 1.97 -2.12 0.45
C VAL A 135 1.59 -0.69 0.13
N MET A 136 1.01 0.03 1.08
CA MET A 136 0.60 1.42 0.89
C MET A 136 1.26 2.31 1.95
N PRO A 137 2.41 2.90 1.63
CA PRO A 137 3.07 3.88 2.50
C PRO A 137 2.30 5.20 2.56
N THR A 138 2.29 5.81 3.74
CA THR A 138 1.80 7.17 4.01
C THR A 138 2.84 7.93 4.83
N ASP A 139 2.63 9.22 5.10
CA ASP A 139 3.53 9.97 5.98
C ASP A 139 3.51 9.46 7.41
N TYR A 140 2.43 8.82 7.82
CA TYR A 140 2.22 8.37 9.20
C TYR A 140 2.53 6.89 9.43
N GLY A 141 2.67 6.08 8.38
CA GLY A 141 2.90 4.65 8.50
C GLY A 141 2.70 3.90 7.19
N VAL A 142 2.50 2.59 7.27
CA VAL A 142 2.31 1.73 6.11
C VAL A 142 1.20 0.73 6.35
N PHE A 143 0.32 0.55 5.36
CA PHE A 143 -0.62 -0.56 5.30
C PHE A 143 0.04 -1.78 4.64
N VAL A 144 -0.09 -2.93 5.29
CA VAL A 144 0.49 -4.20 4.86
C VAL A 144 -0.61 -5.26 4.84
N PRO A 145 -0.99 -5.79 3.68
CA PRO A 145 -1.95 -6.89 3.61
C PRO A 145 -1.29 -8.20 4.04
N CYS A 146 -2.03 -9.00 4.78
CA CYS A 146 -1.53 -10.22 5.41
C CYS A 146 -2.49 -11.38 5.22
N MET A 147 -1.93 -12.57 5.23
CA MET A 147 -2.66 -13.83 5.19
C MET A 147 -2.08 -14.79 6.23
N ASP A 148 -2.96 -15.45 6.96
CA ASP A 148 -2.64 -16.50 7.94
C ASP A 148 -1.67 -16.02 9.04
N CYS A 149 -0.44 -16.55 9.11
CA CYS A 149 0.51 -16.19 10.16
C CYS A 149 1.58 -15.26 9.61
N THR A 150 1.66 -14.05 10.17
CA THR A 150 2.67 -13.07 9.78
C THR A 150 3.41 -12.54 11.01
N ARG A 151 4.73 -12.43 10.85
CA ARG A 151 5.63 -11.83 11.84
C ARG A 151 6.15 -10.50 11.31
N PHE A 152 6.14 -9.48 12.15
CA PHE A 152 6.59 -8.13 11.81
C PHE A 152 7.81 -7.75 12.63
N THR A 153 8.84 -7.22 11.97
CA THR A 153 9.90 -6.48 12.65
C THR A 153 9.41 -5.06 12.88
N VAL A 154 9.34 -4.66 14.13
CA VAL A 154 8.84 -3.36 14.61
C VAL A 154 9.76 -2.81 15.69
N GLU A 155 9.51 -1.61 16.17
CA GLU A 155 10.15 -1.09 17.39
C GLU A 155 9.20 -1.25 18.59
N LYS A 156 9.74 -1.58 19.76
CA LYS A 156 8.96 -1.56 21.00
C LYS A 156 8.35 -0.17 21.22
N GLY A 157 7.05 -0.10 21.49
CA GLY A 157 6.28 1.14 21.60
C GLY A 157 5.69 1.62 20.27
N GLN A 158 6.01 0.98 19.14
CA GLN A 158 5.42 1.32 17.85
C GLN A 158 3.94 1.00 17.82
N GLN A 159 3.13 1.93 17.31
CA GLN A 159 1.69 1.71 17.18
C GLN A 159 1.40 0.79 16.01
N VAL A 160 0.52 -0.18 16.26
CA VAL A 160 0.09 -1.19 15.28
C VAL A 160 -1.43 -1.28 15.32
N SER A 161 -2.08 -1.19 14.17
CA SER A 161 -3.52 -1.44 14.04
C SER A 161 -3.76 -2.66 13.16
N VAL A 162 -4.74 -3.46 13.53
CA VAL A 162 -5.12 -4.69 12.81
C VAL A 162 -6.56 -4.59 12.37
N PHE A 163 -6.81 -4.78 11.09
CA PHE A 163 -8.14 -4.74 10.48
C PHE A 163 -8.49 -6.11 9.95
N ASN A 164 -9.49 -6.76 10.54
CA ASN A 164 -9.96 -8.07 10.08
C ASN A 164 -10.84 -7.94 8.84
N PHE A 165 -10.57 -8.71 7.80
CA PHE A 165 -11.42 -8.81 6.62
C PHE A 165 -12.22 -10.11 6.60
N ASN A 166 -11.57 -11.25 6.82
CA ASN A 166 -12.22 -12.56 6.92
C ASN A 166 -11.38 -13.57 7.70
N ALA A 167 -10.43 -13.09 8.49
CA ALA A 167 -9.58 -13.97 9.28
C ALA A 167 -10.33 -14.50 10.51
N THR A 168 -10.04 -15.75 10.89
CA THR A 168 -10.60 -16.44 12.04
C THR A 168 -9.50 -17.05 12.90
N GLY A 169 -9.78 -17.25 14.20
CA GLY A 169 -8.83 -17.77 15.16
C GLY A 169 -7.65 -16.82 15.41
N MET A 170 -7.90 -15.51 15.31
CA MET A 170 -6.86 -14.49 15.45
C MET A 170 -6.27 -14.49 16.86
N LYS A 171 -4.94 -14.52 16.92
CA LYS A 171 -4.14 -14.38 18.14
C LYS A 171 -2.92 -13.53 17.83
N SER A 172 -2.36 -12.89 18.84
CA SER A 172 -1.12 -12.11 18.67
C SER A 172 -0.11 -12.42 19.78
N LYS A 173 1.17 -12.14 19.49
CA LYS A 173 2.23 -12.07 20.49
C LYS A 173 2.88 -10.70 20.41
N ASN A 174 3.26 -10.19 21.58
CA ASN A 174 3.97 -8.92 21.72
C ASN A 174 3.15 -7.70 21.27
N LEU A 175 1.83 -7.77 21.28
CA LEU A 175 0.92 -6.64 21.27
C LEU A 175 0.38 -6.40 22.69
N LYS A 176 0.17 -5.14 23.05
CA LYS A 176 -0.35 -4.72 24.35
C LYS A 176 -1.75 -5.27 24.61
N TYR A 177 -2.57 -5.30 23.58
CA TYR A 177 -3.90 -5.90 23.56
C TYR A 177 -3.88 -7.10 22.63
N GLU A 178 -4.22 -8.28 23.13
CA GLU A 178 -4.23 -9.50 22.32
C GLU A 178 -5.31 -9.43 21.24
N CYS A 179 -4.97 -9.87 20.02
CA CYS A 179 -5.93 -9.98 18.94
C CYS A 179 -6.93 -11.10 19.21
N TYR A 180 -8.14 -10.91 18.76
CA TYR A 180 -9.22 -11.87 18.68
C TYR A 180 -9.94 -11.73 17.33
N ASP A 181 -10.95 -12.51 17.07
CA ASP A 181 -11.74 -12.41 15.84
C ASP A 181 -12.58 -11.12 15.87
N PHE A 182 -12.00 -10.04 15.34
CA PHE A 182 -12.64 -8.72 15.29
C PHE A 182 -13.84 -8.74 14.33
N ASP A 183 -15.00 -8.28 14.79
CA ASP A 183 -16.20 -8.10 13.96
C ASP A 183 -16.27 -6.74 13.27
N MET A 184 -15.58 -5.74 13.85
CA MET A 184 -15.58 -4.37 13.39
C MET A 184 -14.15 -3.86 13.22
N LEU A 185 -13.91 -3.03 12.19
CA LEU A 185 -12.58 -2.54 11.85
C LEU A 185 -11.89 -1.76 12.98
N TRP A 186 -12.65 -1.03 13.82
CA TRP A 186 -12.09 -0.21 14.89
C TRP A 186 -11.51 -1.02 16.06
N GLN A 187 -11.96 -2.27 16.27
CA GLN A 187 -11.60 -3.08 17.45
C GLN A 187 -10.11 -3.40 17.53
N GLY A 188 -9.44 -3.56 16.39
CA GLY A 188 -8.00 -3.83 16.33
C GLY A 188 -7.13 -2.59 16.19
N THR A 189 -7.69 -1.38 16.32
CA THR A 189 -6.93 -0.12 16.20
C THR A 189 -6.26 0.27 17.52
N LEU A 190 -5.28 1.21 17.43
CA LEU A 190 -4.61 1.82 18.58
C LEU A 190 -3.86 0.84 19.49
N ASN A 191 -3.41 -0.28 18.96
CA ASN A 191 -2.57 -1.23 19.66
C ASN A 191 -1.09 -0.78 19.64
N GLU A 192 -0.26 -1.43 20.44
CA GLU A 192 1.14 -1.04 20.65
C GLU A 192 2.02 -2.30 20.76
N ALA A 193 3.17 -2.29 20.08
CA ALA A 193 4.15 -3.36 20.17
C ALA A 193 4.87 -3.33 21.54
N THR A 194 4.91 -4.45 22.23
CA THR A 194 5.60 -4.59 23.53
C THR A 194 7.04 -5.10 23.39
N ALA A 195 7.43 -5.52 22.18
CA ALA A 195 8.78 -5.99 21.82
C ALA A 195 9.13 -5.53 20.41
N ASN A 196 10.35 -5.82 19.94
CA ASN A 196 10.82 -5.48 18.60
C ASN A 196 10.31 -6.44 17.50
N GLU A 197 9.42 -7.32 17.85
CA GLU A 197 8.75 -8.25 16.95
C GLU A 197 7.31 -8.42 17.40
N VAL A 198 6.38 -8.41 16.45
CA VAL A 198 4.97 -8.74 16.64
C VAL A 198 4.63 -9.94 15.76
N GLU A 199 3.95 -10.94 16.32
CA GLU A 199 3.42 -12.08 15.57
C GLU A 199 1.89 -12.03 15.63
N ILE A 200 1.23 -12.15 14.47
CA ILE A 200 -0.22 -12.32 14.35
C ILE A 200 -0.45 -13.66 13.67
N SER A 201 -1.23 -14.53 14.33
CA SER A 201 -1.64 -15.82 13.82
C SER A 201 -3.14 -15.79 13.57
N ALA A 202 -3.58 -16.21 12.39
CA ALA A 202 -4.97 -16.33 12.00
C ALA A 202 -5.12 -17.36 10.89
N LYS A 203 -6.34 -17.56 10.40
CA LYS A 203 -6.64 -18.25 9.14
C LYS A 203 -7.50 -17.32 8.31
N GLY A 204 -6.98 -16.83 7.18
CA GLY A 204 -7.64 -15.87 6.28
C GLY A 204 -6.89 -14.54 6.18
N PHE A 205 -7.58 -13.50 5.73
CA PHE A 205 -6.96 -12.23 5.34
C PHE A 205 -7.25 -11.11 6.36
N TYR A 206 -6.23 -10.31 6.62
CA TYR A 206 -6.31 -9.13 7.47
C TYR A 206 -5.30 -8.08 6.98
N LEU A 207 -5.50 -6.84 7.39
CA LEU A 207 -4.62 -5.73 7.05
C LEU A 207 -3.96 -5.22 8.33
N VAL A 208 -2.68 -4.95 8.29
CA VAL A 208 -1.93 -4.36 9.40
C VAL A 208 -1.47 -2.97 8.99
N TYR A 209 -1.68 -2.00 9.88
CA TYR A 209 -1.08 -0.67 9.76
C TYR A 209 0.00 -0.52 10.82
N ILE A 210 1.22 -0.23 10.37
CA ILE A 210 2.38 0.00 11.23
C ILE A 210 2.72 1.49 11.15
N ALA A 211 2.55 2.22 12.27
CA ALA A 211 2.84 3.64 12.31
C ALA A 211 4.36 3.89 12.24
N LYS A 212 4.78 5.01 11.63
CA LYS A 212 6.19 5.46 11.66
C LYS A 212 6.62 5.88 13.05
N ALA A 213 5.76 6.63 13.74
CA ALA A 213 6.07 7.16 15.06
C ALA A 213 6.04 6.07 16.13
N VAL A 214 6.99 6.14 17.05
CA VAL A 214 7.02 5.35 18.28
C VAL A 214 6.52 6.23 19.42
N LYS A 215 5.57 5.77 20.21
CA LYS A 215 4.99 6.52 21.31
C LYS A 215 6.08 6.96 22.30
N GLY A 216 6.19 8.27 22.55
CA GLY A 216 7.22 8.85 23.46
C GLY A 216 8.56 9.18 22.82
N LYS A 217 8.73 8.96 21.49
CA LYS A 217 9.82 9.55 20.71
C LYS A 217 9.21 10.62 19.82
N GLU A 218 9.69 11.86 19.87
CA GLU A 218 9.39 12.90 18.90
C GLU A 218 9.91 12.46 17.52
N ALA A 219 9.09 12.66 16.48
CA ALA A 219 9.42 12.34 15.09
C ALA A 219 10.31 13.44 14.50
#